data_59f418abe21d441bb2174d832dcf76d3
#
_entry.id   59f418abe21d441bb2174d832dcf76d3
#
_cell.length_a   1.000
_cell.length_b   1.000
_cell.length_c   1.000
_cell.angle_alpha   90.00
_cell.angle_beta   90.00
_cell.angle_gamma   90.00
#
_symmetry.space_group_name_H-M   'P 1'
#
loop_
_entity.id
_entity.type
_entity.pdbx_description
1 polymer ?
#
loop_
_entity_poly.entity_id
_entity_poly.type
_entity_poly.pdbx_seq_one_letter_code
_entity_poly.pdbx_strand_id
1 'polypeptide(L)'
;VNHLVGEHLWVPHLLAGESLEQVGDRYDGDVVGADPVGAWDEAAERSLAAWKSTDLSATARFSFGEAPLTVYADQILVDLTVHEWDLARGSGQPESLDPTAVDYCLAYARANAERAAGLGIIAAPVRTTSTDPAVQLLSLLGRAV
;
A
#
# COMPACT_ATOMS: atom_id res chain seq x y z
N VAL A 1 -11.48 3.21 -0.75
CA VAL A 1 -11.40 3.41 0.71
C VAL A 1 -11.37 2.08 1.44
N ASN A 2 -12.33 1.15 1.23
CA ASN A 2 -12.42 -0.13 1.97
C ASN A 2 -11.11 -0.91 1.96
N HIS A 3 -10.47 -1.09 0.79
CA HIS A 3 -9.15 -1.72 0.67
C HIS A 3 -8.11 -1.05 1.57
N LEU A 4 -7.96 0.27 1.50
CA LEU A 4 -6.96 1.00 2.28
C LEU A 4 -7.19 0.90 3.80
N VAL A 5 -8.45 0.94 4.25
CA VAL A 5 -8.77 0.69 5.66
C VAL A 5 -8.40 -0.73 6.05
N GLY A 6 -8.71 -1.72 5.20
CA GLY A 6 -8.31 -3.11 5.40
C GLY A 6 -6.80 -3.27 5.56
N GLU A 7 -6.00 -2.66 4.65
CA GLU A 7 -4.54 -2.70 4.74
C GLU A 7 -4.03 -2.14 6.08
N HIS A 8 -4.55 -1.00 6.52
CA HIS A 8 -4.18 -0.44 7.82
C HIS A 8 -4.59 -1.31 9.01
N LEU A 9 -5.73 -2.00 8.93
CA LEU A 9 -6.17 -2.91 10.00
C LEU A 9 -5.29 -4.16 10.13
N TRP A 10 -4.69 -4.61 9.02
CA TRP A 10 -3.75 -5.74 9.02
C TRP A 10 -2.39 -5.38 9.64
N VAL A 11 -1.93 -4.15 9.51
CA VAL A 11 -0.59 -3.71 9.95
C VAL A 11 -0.27 -4.09 11.41
N PRO A 12 -1.07 -3.74 12.42
CA PRO A 12 -0.73 -4.05 13.80
C PRO A 12 -0.52 -5.55 14.07
N HIS A 13 -1.30 -6.40 13.40
CA HIS A 13 -1.24 -7.85 13.55
C HIS A 13 0.05 -8.43 12.97
N LEU A 14 0.37 -8.05 11.74
CA LEU A 14 1.60 -8.53 11.07
C LEU A 14 2.85 -8.03 11.79
N LEU A 15 2.84 -6.79 12.28
CA LEU A 15 3.94 -6.24 13.08
C LEU A 15 4.09 -6.90 14.45
N ALA A 16 2.99 -7.43 15.02
CA ALA A 16 3.01 -8.24 16.24
C ALA A 16 3.43 -9.71 15.99
N GLY A 17 3.66 -10.11 14.73
CA GLY A 17 4.04 -11.45 14.34
C GLY A 17 2.87 -12.43 14.30
N GLU A 18 1.62 -11.96 14.30
CA GLU A 18 0.45 -12.81 14.11
C GLU A 18 0.44 -13.38 12.68
N SER A 19 0.09 -14.65 12.55
CA SER A 19 -0.04 -15.29 11.25
C SER A 19 -1.34 -14.89 10.55
N LEU A 20 -1.37 -15.05 9.21
CA LEU A 20 -2.60 -14.84 8.44
C LEU A 20 -3.77 -15.69 8.94
N GLU A 21 -3.48 -16.93 9.41
CA GLU A 21 -4.50 -17.81 10.01
C GLU A 21 -5.06 -17.27 11.33
N GLN A 22 -4.21 -16.63 12.15
CA GLN A 22 -4.63 -16.06 13.44
C GLN A 22 -5.52 -14.83 13.25
N VAL A 23 -5.24 -14.02 12.25
CA VAL A 23 -6.12 -12.89 11.89
C VAL A 23 -7.38 -13.40 11.20
N GLY A 24 -7.24 -14.40 10.31
CA GLY A 24 -8.35 -15.07 9.61
C GLY A 24 -9.15 -14.10 8.74
N ASP A 25 -10.47 -14.22 8.80
CA ASP A 25 -11.44 -13.44 8.02
C ASP A 25 -11.94 -12.17 8.72
N ARG A 26 -11.26 -11.74 9.80
CA ARG A 26 -11.67 -10.61 10.66
C ARG A 26 -11.96 -9.32 9.89
N TYR A 27 -11.24 -9.10 8.81
CA TYR A 27 -11.32 -7.88 8.00
C TYR A 27 -11.86 -8.12 6.59
N ASP A 28 -12.54 -9.26 6.39
CA ASP A 28 -13.21 -9.53 5.13
C ASP A 28 -14.50 -8.70 5.00
N GLY A 29 -14.83 -8.33 3.76
CA GLY A 29 -16.07 -7.61 3.47
C GLY A 29 -15.98 -6.10 3.68
N ASP A 30 -17.05 -5.51 4.25
CA ASP A 30 -17.13 -4.06 4.49
C ASP A 30 -16.54 -3.70 5.87
N VAL A 31 -15.37 -3.07 5.85
CA VAL A 31 -14.66 -2.60 7.06
C VAL A 31 -14.82 -1.10 7.31
N VAL A 32 -15.52 -0.36 6.44
CA VAL A 32 -15.73 1.09 6.59
C VAL A 32 -17.13 1.45 7.09
N GLY A 33 -18.13 0.60 6.83
CA GLY A 33 -19.49 0.82 7.28
C GLY A 33 -20.09 2.16 6.85
N ALA A 34 -20.85 2.80 7.75
CA ALA A 34 -21.54 4.04 7.48
C ALA A 34 -20.66 5.31 7.60
N ASP A 35 -19.47 5.21 8.21
CA ASP A 35 -18.54 6.31 8.42
C ASP A 35 -17.13 5.97 7.88
N PRO A 36 -16.92 6.09 6.56
CA PRO A 36 -15.63 5.76 5.95
C PRO A 36 -14.48 6.68 6.38
N VAL A 37 -14.76 7.90 6.82
CA VAL A 37 -13.73 8.82 7.32
C VAL A 37 -13.27 8.40 8.70
N GLY A 38 -14.21 8.17 9.63
CA GLY A 38 -13.87 7.69 10.96
C GLY A 38 -13.18 6.33 10.94
N ALA A 39 -13.60 5.40 10.08
CA ALA A 39 -12.95 4.12 9.91
C ALA A 39 -11.50 4.26 9.41
N TRP A 40 -11.26 5.16 8.47
CA TRP A 40 -9.91 5.49 8.00
C TRP A 40 -9.04 6.07 9.11
N ASP A 41 -9.54 7.09 9.81
CA ASP A 41 -8.78 7.79 10.85
C ASP A 41 -8.36 6.82 11.96
N GLU A 42 -9.27 5.99 12.44
CA GLU A 42 -8.98 4.98 13.48
C GLU A 42 -7.96 3.94 12.99
N ALA A 43 -8.14 3.39 11.81
CA ALA A 43 -7.26 2.37 11.26
C ALA A 43 -5.85 2.92 10.98
N ALA A 44 -5.76 4.12 10.40
CA ALA A 44 -4.50 4.79 10.10
C ALA A 44 -3.73 5.16 11.37
N GLU A 45 -4.41 5.67 12.41
CA GLU A 45 -3.77 6.00 13.70
C GLU A 45 -3.18 4.75 14.36
N ARG A 46 -3.93 3.66 14.41
CA ARG A 46 -3.46 2.38 14.97
C ARG A 46 -2.29 1.80 14.19
N SER A 47 -2.37 1.82 12.87
CA SER A 47 -1.29 1.39 11.97
C SER A 47 -0.02 2.22 12.21
N LEU A 48 -0.14 3.55 12.22
CA LEU A 48 1.00 4.45 12.46
C LEU A 48 1.64 4.23 13.83
N ALA A 49 0.83 4.01 14.88
CA ALA A 49 1.33 3.70 16.22
C ALA A 49 2.13 2.38 16.23
N ALA A 50 1.63 1.34 15.53
CA ALA A 50 2.31 0.06 15.40
C ALA A 50 3.66 0.22 14.68
N TRP A 51 3.71 0.92 13.54
CA TRP A 51 4.96 1.20 12.82
C TRP A 51 5.99 1.93 13.66
N LYS A 52 5.57 2.94 14.43
CA LYS A 52 6.47 3.73 15.31
C LYS A 52 7.11 2.93 16.43
N SER A 53 6.47 1.85 16.87
CA SER A 53 6.95 0.98 17.95
C SER A 53 7.69 -0.27 17.47
N THR A 54 7.79 -0.49 16.16
CA THR A 54 8.31 -1.73 15.58
C THR A 54 9.78 -1.60 15.19
N ASP A 55 10.55 -2.67 15.44
CA ASP A 55 11.87 -2.84 14.87
C ASP A 55 11.75 -3.41 13.45
N LEU A 56 12.02 -2.57 12.46
CA LEU A 56 11.92 -2.94 11.04
C LEU A 56 12.91 -4.03 10.60
N SER A 57 13.95 -4.33 11.42
CA SER A 57 14.86 -5.44 11.16
C SER A 57 14.27 -6.81 11.52
N ALA A 58 13.18 -6.84 12.27
CA ALA A 58 12.46 -8.07 12.58
C ALA A 58 11.85 -8.70 11.30
N THR A 59 11.55 -10.00 11.40
CA THR A 59 10.90 -10.75 10.32
C THR A 59 9.44 -11.07 10.68
N ALA A 60 8.60 -11.16 9.66
CA ALA A 60 7.23 -11.65 9.80
C ALA A 60 6.93 -12.68 8.71
N ARG A 61 5.84 -13.44 8.90
CA ARG A 61 5.37 -14.41 7.93
C ARG A 61 4.23 -13.82 7.11
N PHE A 62 4.47 -13.71 5.80
CA PHE A 62 3.51 -13.23 4.81
C PHE A 62 2.98 -14.40 3.96
N SER A 63 2.02 -14.14 3.07
CA SER A 63 1.49 -15.14 2.12
C SER A 63 2.55 -15.72 1.17
N PHE A 64 3.62 -14.97 0.92
CA PHE A 64 4.75 -15.37 0.08
C PHE A 64 5.95 -15.95 0.86
N GLY A 65 5.83 -16.12 2.18
CA GLY A 65 6.89 -16.65 3.05
C GLY A 65 7.35 -15.69 4.12
N GLU A 66 8.47 -16.02 4.77
CA GLU A 66 9.10 -15.18 5.80
C GLU A 66 9.96 -14.10 5.15
N ALA A 67 9.82 -12.85 5.58
CA ALA A 67 10.60 -11.73 5.07
C ALA A 67 10.79 -10.66 6.15
N PRO A 68 11.83 -9.79 6.02
CA PRO A 68 11.99 -8.61 6.88
C PRO A 68 10.78 -7.68 6.78
N LEU A 69 10.45 -7.02 7.90
CA LEU A 69 9.35 -6.05 7.94
C LEU A 69 9.56 -4.85 7.02
N THR A 70 10.81 -4.55 6.64
CA THR A 70 11.10 -3.53 5.61
C THR A 70 10.42 -3.85 4.28
N VAL A 71 10.31 -5.13 3.89
CA VAL A 71 9.61 -5.53 2.65
C VAL A 71 8.12 -5.19 2.73
N TYR A 72 7.51 -5.38 3.88
CA TYR A 72 6.10 -5.00 4.09
C TYR A 72 5.93 -3.48 4.13
N ALA A 73 6.85 -2.76 4.79
CA ALA A 73 6.84 -1.30 4.80
C ALA A 73 6.90 -0.72 3.37
N ASP A 74 7.77 -1.28 2.52
CA ASP A 74 7.88 -0.88 1.12
C ASP A 74 6.57 -1.12 0.35
N GLN A 75 5.93 -2.27 0.55
CA GLN A 75 4.66 -2.60 -0.11
C GLN A 75 3.53 -1.66 0.31
N ILE A 76 3.37 -1.43 1.62
CA ILE A 76 2.36 -0.51 2.16
C ILE A 76 2.60 0.91 1.67
N LEU A 77 3.85 1.39 1.65
CA LEU A 77 4.16 2.74 1.19
C LEU A 77 3.79 2.93 -0.29
N VAL A 78 4.12 1.96 -1.14
CA VAL A 78 3.74 2.00 -2.56
C VAL A 78 2.23 1.96 -2.73
N ASP A 79 1.54 1.09 -2.01
CA ASP A 79 0.09 0.94 -2.07
C ASP A 79 -0.62 2.23 -1.68
N LEU A 80 -0.25 2.82 -0.54
CA LEU A 80 -0.81 4.08 -0.05
C LEU A 80 -0.55 5.24 -1.02
N THR A 81 0.68 5.37 -1.53
CA THR A 81 1.05 6.46 -2.44
C THR A 81 0.25 6.41 -3.74
N VAL A 82 0.06 5.23 -4.30
CA VAL A 82 -0.66 5.08 -5.57
C VAL A 82 -2.17 5.25 -5.36
N HIS A 83 -2.70 4.73 -4.30
CA HIS A 83 -4.12 4.87 -4.00
C HIS A 83 -4.51 6.27 -3.49
N GLU A 84 -3.58 7.06 -2.94
CA GLU A 84 -3.77 8.49 -2.74
C GLU A 84 -4.14 9.18 -4.06
N TRP A 85 -3.38 8.89 -5.13
CA TRP A 85 -3.68 9.40 -6.46
C TRP A 85 -5.01 8.86 -7.01
N ASP A 86 -5.27 7.56 -6.88
CA ASP A 86 -6.52 6.94 -7.33
C ASP A 86 -7.74 7.60 -6.66
N LEU A 87 -7.66 7.89 -5.35
CA LEU A 87 -8.70 8.57 -4.58
C LEU A 87 -8.86 10.03 -5.00
N ALA A 88 -7.75 10.76 -5.16
CA ALA A 88 -7.77 12.15 -5.59
C ALA A 88 -8.48 12.29 -6.95
N ARG A 89 -8.08 11.47 -7.93
CA ARG A 89 -8.70 11.42 -9.26
C ARG A 89 -10.18 11.04 -9.19
N GLY A 90 -10.52 9.99 -8.45
CA GLY A 90 -11.89 9.51 -8.34
C GLY A 90 -12.84 10.46 -7.61
N SER A 91 -12.30 11.35 -6.75
CA SER A 91 -13.07 12.35 -6.00
C SER A 91 -12.96 13.77 -6.58
N GLY A 92 -12.19 13.95 -7.68
CA GLY A 92 -11.98 15.27 -8.29
C GLY A 92 -11.13 16.21 -7.44
N GLN A 93 -10.26 15.66 -6.59
CA GLN A 93 -9.30 16.40 -5.78
C GLN A 93 -7.97 16.61 -6.54
N PRO A 94 -7.09 17.53 -6.08
CA PRO A 94 -5.75 17.67 -6.65
C PRO A 94 -4.96 16.37 -6.60
N GLU A 95 -4.41 15.95 -7.74
CA GLU A 95 -3.68 14.68 -7.92
C GLU A 95 -2.18 14.78 -7.54
N SER A 96 -1.81 15.72 -6.68
CA SER A 96 -0.42 15.91 -6.26
C SER A 96 -0.03 14.87 -5.20
N LEU A 97 1.12 14.22 -5.42
CA LEU A 97 1.72 13.29 -4.47
C LEU A 97 2.95 13.90 -3.78
N ASP A 98 3.30 13.41 -2.60
CA ASP A 98 4.55 13.81 -1.94
C ASP A 98 5.77 13.40 -2.77
N PRO A 99 6.66 14.32 -3.15
CA PRO A 99 7.81 14.01 -4.01
C PRO A 99 8.77 12.99 -3.40
N THR A 100 8.94 12.99 -2.07
CA THR A 100 9.84 12.05 -1.39
C THR A 100 9.28 10.63 -1.44
N ALA A 101 7.97 10.48 -1.22
CA ALA A 101 7.28 9.20 -1.36
C ALA A 101 7.33 8.71 -2.81
N VAL A 102 7.10 9.60 -3.78
CA VAL A 102 7.17 9.26 -5.22
C VAL A 102 8.56 8.75 -5.60
N ASP A 103 9.64 9.43 -5.21
CA ASP A 103 11.00 9.01 -5.56
C ASP A 103 11.33 7.64 -4.98
N TYR A 104 10.96 7.40 -3.72
CA TYR A 104 11.17 6.10 -3.08
C TYR A 104 10.35 4.99 -3.76
N CYS A 105 9.06 5.21 -3.95
CA CYS A 105 8.15 4.25 -4.57
C CYS A 105 8.53 3.96 -6.02
N LEU A 106 9.01 4.95 -6.78
CA LEU A 106 9.48 4.76 -8.15
C LEU A 106 10.70 3.85 -8.21
N ALA A 107 11.65 4.01 -7.29
CA ALA A 107 12.81 3.11 -7.21
C ALA A 107 12.38 1.66 -6.93
N TYR A 108 11.45 1.46 -5.99
CA TYR A 108 10.87 0.16 -5.68
C TYR A 108 10.08 -0.42 -6.87
N ALA A 109 9.23 0.37 -7.51
CA ALA A 109 8.40 -0.06 -8.64
C ALA A 109 9.26 -0.51 -9.84
N ARG A 110 10.35 0.21 -10.16
CA ARG A 110 11.29 -0.18 -11.22
C ARG A 110 11.87 -1.58 -11.03
N ALA A 111 12.08 -1.99 -9.79
CA ALA A 111 12.63 -3.31 -9.48
C ALA A 111 11.56 -4.42 -9.42
N ASN A 112 10.30 -4.09 -9.17
CA ASN A 112 9.29 -5.07 -8.78
C ASN A 112 8.03 -5.11 -9.67
N ALA A 113 7.72 -4.05 -10.45
CA ALA A 113 6.43 -3.93 -11.15
C ALA A 113 6.17 -5.05 -12.16
N GLU A 114 7.15 -5.47 -12.94
CA GLU A 114 6.97 -6.56 -13.91
C GLU A 114 6.64 -7.88 -13.20
N ARG A 115 7.31 -8.17 -12.09
CA ARG A 115 7.04 -9.36 -11.29
C ARG A 115 5.64 -9.30 -10.67
N ALA A 116 5.26 -8.16 -10.10
CA ALA A 116 3.94 -7.96 -9.51
C ALA A 116 2.82 -8.08 -10.55
N ALA A 117 3.01 -7.54 -11.75
CA ALA A 117 2.07 -7.69 -12.87
C ALA A 117 1.98 -9.16 -13.34
N GLY A 118 3.10 -9.86 -13.41
CA GLY A 118 3.13 -11.28 -13.76
C GLY A 118 2.41 -12.19 -12.75
N LEU A 119 2.33 -11.76 -11.50
CA LEU A 119 1.56 -12.44 -10.43
C LEU A 119 0.10 -11.97 -10.34
N GLY A 120 -0.33 -11.02 -11.17
CA GLY A 120 -1.68 -10.46 -11.12
C GLY A 120 -1.99 -9.55 -9.93
N ILE A 121 -0.95 -9.09 -9.21
CA ILE A 121 -1.09 -8.18 -8.05
C ILE A 121 -1.44 -6.77 -8.53
N ILE A 122 -0.86 -6.33 -9.64
CA ILE A 122 -1.12 -5.06 -10.29
C ILE A 122 -1.45 -5.26 -11.78
N ALA A 123 -2.05 -4.27 -12.41
CA ALA A 123 -2.21 -4.25 -13.87
C ALA A 123 -0.84 -4.16 -14.59
N ALA A 124 -0.80 -4.58 -15.84
CA ALA A 124 0.42 -4.48 -16.65
C ALA A 124 0.87 -3.01 -16.78
N PRO A 125 2.18 -2.73 -16.76
CA PRO A 125 2.71 -1.38 -16.92
C PRO A 125 2.21 -0.70 -18.20
N VAL A 126 1.83 0.57 -18.07
CA VAL A 126 1.47 1.43 -19.21
C VAL A 126 2.72 2.12 -19.73
N ARG A 127 2.86 2.20 -21.05
CA ARG A 127 4.00 2.92 -21.65
C ARG A 127 3.82 4.43 -21.50
N THR A 128 4.89 5.10 -21.05
CA THR A 128 4.95 6.57 -20.99
C THR A 128 6.28 7.08 -21.50
N THR A 129 6.30 8.28 -22.05
CA THR A 129 7.51 9.03 -22.40
C THR A 129 7.74 10.21 -21.45
N SER A 130 6.90 10.32 -20.40
CA SER A 130 7.03 11.38 -19.41
C SER A 130 8.33 11.25 -18.62
N THR A 131 8.92 12.39 -18.31
CA THR A 131 10.07 12.51 -17.40
C THR A 131 9.63 12.81 -15.95
N ASP A 132 8.35 13.05 -15.73
CA ASP A 132 7.77 13.27 -14.40
C ASP A 132 7.81 11.97 -13.58
N PRO A 133 8.45 11.95 -12.39
CA PRO A 133 8.57 10.77 -11.57
C PRO A 133 7.20 10.19 -11.13
N ALA A 134 6.22 11.04 -10.82
CA ALA A 134 4.88 10.58 -10.43
C ALA A 134 4.18 9.87 -11.59
N VAL A 135 4.24 10.44 -12.80
CA VAL A 135 3.69 9.80 -14.00
C VAL A 135 4.41 8.48 -14.30
N GLN A 136 5.73 8.41 -14.13
CA GLN A 136 6.48 7.17 -14.31
C GLN A 136 6.06 6.09 -13.30
N LEU A 137 5.95 6.45 -12.01
CA LEU A 137 5.49 5.54 -10.96
C LEU A 137 4.10 4.98 -11.28
N LEU A 138 3.14 5.86 -11.52
CA LEU A 138 1.75 5.49 -11.81
C LEU A 138 1.65 4.60 -13.05
N SER A 139 2.41 4.93 -14.10
CA SER A 139 2.45 4.13 -15.33
C SER A 139 3.05 2.74 -15.11
N LEU A 140 4.12 2.61 -14.32
CA LEU A 140 4.70 1.31 -13.95
C LEU A 140 3.71 0.44 -13.18
N LEU A 141 2.82 1.07 -12.41
CA LEU A 141 1.79 0.38 -11.62
C LEU A 141 0.44 0.28 -12.34
N GLY A 142 0.44 0.44 -13.67
CA GLY A 142 -0.70 0.16 -14.54
C GLY A 142 -1.72 1.29 -14.68
N ARG A 143 -1.40 2.52 -14.25
CA ARG A 143 -2.30 3.67 -14.37
C ARG A 143 -2.01 4.44 -15.66
N ALA A 144 -3.09 4.77 -16.40
CA ALA A 144 -3.03 5.70 -17.51
C ALA A 144 -3.24 7.14 -16.98
N VAL A 145 -2.21 7.96 -17.05
CA VAL A 145 -2.16 9.34 -16.52
C VAL A 145 -2.29 10.34 -17.65
#